data_c95ee7aaa9b05d297e3f07f423dd8802
#
_entry.id   c95ee7aaa9b05d297e3f07f423dd8802
#
_cell.length_a   1.000
_cell.length_b   1.000
_cell.length_c   1.000
_cell.angle_alpha   90.00
_cell.angle_beta   90.00
_cell.angle_gamma   90.00
#
_symmetry.space_group_name_H-M   'P 1'
#
loop_
_entity.id
_entity.type
_entity.pdbx_description
1 polymer ?
#
loop_
_entity_poly.entity_id
_entity_poly.type
_entity_poly.pdbx_seq_one_letter_code
_entity_poly.pdbx_strand_id
1 'polypeptide(L)'
;DTTDDDWEVLMGANARGVFNTIRSLLPIMAMGGSIINMGSVSGLNADPGLALYNASKAFVHGLTRSVAVDHGPKVRCNAICPGWIMTAMAGSAFAVAEDETAAKKDALARHPVGRFGVPSDIANMALWLACEESRFVTGQMFTVDGGLTAASPLNPSLF
;
A
#
# COMPACT_ATOMS: atom_id res chain seq x y z
N ASP A 1 19.71 12.26 -0.08
CA ASP A 1 20.64 11.26 -0.65
C ASP A 1 20.43 9.96 0.11
N THR A 2 19.97 8.92 -0.60
CA THR A 2 19.74 7.58 -0.05
C THR A 2 21.07 6.83 0.05
N THR A 3 21.35 6.22 1.20
CA THR A 3 22.56 5.45 1.47
C THR A 3 22.36 3.95 1.25
N ASP A 4 23.45 3.16 1.24
CA ASP A 4 23.35 1.69 1.20
C ASP A 4 22.69 1.15 2.48
N ASP A 5 22.87 1.78 3.63
CA ASP A 5 22.20 1.40 4.87
C ASP A 5 20.69 1.63 4.78
N ASP A 6 20.24 2.74 4.21
CA ASP A 6 18.82 3.00 3.95
C ASP A 6 18.23 1.93 3.03
N TRP A 7 18.99 1.53 2.00
CA TRP A 7 18.60 0.43 1.10
C TRP A 7 18.43 -0.88 1.86
N GLU A 8 19.40 -1.30 2.65
CA GLU A 8 19.33 -2.57 3.38
C GLU A 8 18.17 -2.58 4.39
N VAL A 9 17.97 -1.49 5.12
CA VAL A 9 16.86 -1.38 6.09
C VAL A 9 15.51 -1.42 5.39
N LEU A 10 15.29 -0.56 4.40
CA LEU A 10 13.97 -0.39 3.78
C LEU A 10 13.61 -1.55 2.88
N MET A 11 14.52 -1.99 1.99
CA MET A 11 14.29 -3.13 1.11
C MET A 11 14.31 -4.44 1.90
N GLY A 12 15.11 -4.51 2.96
CA GLY A 12 15.09 -5.63 3.91
C GLY A 12 13.70 -5.86 4.51
N ALA A 13 13.06 -4.80 4.98
CA ALA A 13 11.71 -4.86 5.54
C ALA A 13 10.64 -5.02 4.45
N ASN A 14 10.58 -4.11 3.48
CA ASN A 14 9.45 -4.00 2.56
C ASN A 14 9.49 -4.98 1.38
N ALA A 15 10.68 -5.44 0.97
CA ALA A 15 10.80 -6.39 -0.15
C ALA A 15 11.19 -7.78 0.35
N ARG A 16 12.38 -7.94 0.95
CA ARG A 16 12.89 -9.24 1.42
C ARG A 16 11.99 -9.85 2.50
N GLY A 17 11.49 -9.04 3.44
CA GLY A 17 10.58 -9.46 4.49
C GLY A 17 9.29 -10.05 3.92
N VAL A 18 8.64 -9.34 2.99
CA VAL A 18 7.40 -9.80 2.33
C VAL A 18 7.67 -11.08 1.53
N PHE A 19 8.74 -11.10 0.72
CA PHE A 19 9.12 -12.28 -0.05
C PHE A 19 9.36 -13.51 0.86
N ASN A 20 10.13 -13.35 1.93
CA ASN A 20 10.43 -14.44 2.86
C ASN A 20 9.19 -14.95 3.57
N THR A 21 8.28 -14.06 3.97
CA THR A 21 7.00 -14.44 4.61
C THR A 21 6.16 -15.29 3.66
N ILE A 22 5.97 -14.84 2.41
CA ILE A 22 5.22 -15.60 1.40
C ILE A 22 5.88 -16.95 1.13
N ARG A 23 7.18 -16.97 0.89
CA ARG A 23 7.96 -18.21 0.63
C ARG A 23 7.80 -19.23 1.74
N SER A 24 7.77 -18.79 3.00
CA SER A 24 7.66 -19.69 4.15
C SER A 24 6.24 -20.19 4.38
N LEU A 25 5.23 -19.38 4.07
CA LEU A 25 3.83 -19.73 4.32
C LEU A 25 3.17 -20.50 3.19
N LEU A 26 3.54 -20.24 1.93
CA LEU A 26 2.94 -20.88 0.76
C LEU A 26 2.90 -22.44 0.83
N PRO A 27 3.97 -23.14 1.28
CA PRO A 27 3.95 -24.61 1.35
C PRO A 27 2.87 -25.15 2.30
N ILE A 28 2.59 -24.44 3.39
CA ILE A 28 1.68 -24.88 4.46
C ILE A 28 0.27 -24.30 4.35
N MET A 29 0.03 -23.36 3.41
CA MET A 29 -1.31 -22.83 3.18
C MET A 29 -2.25 -23.90 2.60
N ALA A 30 -3.49 -23.90 3.06
CA ALA A 30 -4.56 -24.76 2.52
C ALA A 30 -5.05 -24.25 1.16
N MET A 31 -5.79 -25.12 0.45
CA MET A 31 -6.55 -24.72 -0.74
C MET A 31 -7.58 -23.63 -0.39
N GLY A 32 -7.72 -22.63 -1.26
CA GLY A 32 -8.59 -21.49 -1.04
C GLY A 32 -7.97 -20.41 -0.14
N GLY A 33 -6.70 -20.54 0.25
CA GLY A 33 -6.01 -19.54 1.06
C GLY A 33 -5.98 -18.16 0.41
N SER A 34 -5.86 -17.11 1.23
CA SER A 34 -5.75 -15.72 0.78
C SER A 34 -4.52 -15.04 1.37
N ILE A 35 -3.67 -14.51 0.50
CA ILE A 35 -2.52 -13.67 0.85
C ILE A 35 -2.91 -12.22 0.56
N ILE A 36 -2.75 -11.35 1.55
CA ILE A 36 -3.07 -9.93 1.45
C ILE A 36 -1.80 -9.16 1.78
N ASN A 37 -1.18 -8.61 0.75
CA ASN A 37 0.03 -7.81 0.89
C ASN A 37 -0.30 -6.33 1.15
N MET A 38 0.54 -5.67 1.94
CA MET A 38 0.45 -4.22 2.16
C MET A 38 1.31 -3.49 1.12
N GLY A 39 0.65 -3.08 0.04
CA GLY A 39 1.21 -2.18 -0.95
C GLY A 39 1.22 -0.72 -0.48
N SER A 40 1.09 0.19 -1.41
CA SER A 40 0.88 1.63 -1.21
C SER A 40 0.43 2.25 -2.52
N VAL A 41 -0.28 3.37 -2.47
CA VAL A 41 -0.47 4.24 -3.64
C VAL A 41 0.87 4.71 -4.21
N SER A 42 1.90 4.86 -3.37
CA SER A 42 3.28 5.18 -3.77
C SER A 42 3.97 4.10 -4.61
N GLY A 43 3.43 2.89 -4.68
CA GLY A 43 3.88 1.85 -5.60
C GLY A 43 3.15 1.87 -6.95
N LEU A 44 2.09 2.66 -7.06
CA LEU A 44 1.34 2.92 -8.30
C LEU A 44 1.77 4.25 -8.94
N ASN A 45 1.97 5.26 -8.11
CA ASN A 45 2.46 6.58 -8.45
C ASN A 45 3.77 6.84 -7.70
N ALA A 46 4.47 7.92 -8.02
CA ALA A 46 5.70 8.28 -7.33
C ALA A 46 5.49 9.54 -6.47
N ASP A 47 5.84 9.44 -5.20
CA ASP A 47 5.93 10.59 -4.32
C ASP A 47 7.34 11.20 -4.40
N PRO A 48 7.47 12.53 -4.51
CA PRO A 48 8.78 13.19 -4.53
C PRO A 48 9.60 12.88 -3.26
N GLY A 49 10.90 12.65 -3.44
CA GLY A 49 11.83 12.37 -2.34
C GLY A 49 11.74 10.95 -1.75
N LEU A 50 10.85 10.09 -2.24
CA LEU A 50 10.62 8.75 -1.71
C LEU A 50 11.01 7.63 -2.69
N ALA A 51 12.04 7.84 -3.54
CA ALA A 51 12.38 6.91 -4.63
C ALA A 51 12.50 5.45 -4.17
N LEU A 52 13.24 5.20 -3.08
CA LEU A 52 13.43 3.85 -2.56
C LEU A 52 12.15 3.25 -1.99
N TYR A 53 11.35 4.05 -1.27
CA TYR A 53 10.04 3.60 -0.76
C TYR A 53 9.09 3.25 -1.91
N ASN A 54 8.97 4.14 -2.91
CA ASN A 54 8.14 3.90 -4.10
C ASN A 54 8.55 2.59 -4.79
N ALA A 55 9.86 2.37 -5.01
CA ALA A 55 10.40 1.14 -5.59
C ALA A 55 10.07 -0.10 -4.75
N SER A 56 10.19 0.00 -3.42
CA SER A 56 9.89 -1.11 -2.51
C SER A 56 8.42 -1.52 -2.56
N LYS A 57 7.51 -0.55 -2.70
CA LYS A 57 6.07 -0.83 -2.82
C LYS A 57 5.69 -1.34 -4.21
N ALA A 58 6.34 -0.86 -5.26
CA ALA A 58 6.20 -1.43 -6.61
C ALA A 58 6.68 -2.90 -6.67
N PHE A 59 7.75 -3.26 -5.94
CA PHE A 59 8.17 -4.66 -5.77
C PHE A 59 7.04 -5.52 -5.19
N VAL A 60 6.38 -5.06 -4.12
CA VAL A 60 5.24 -5.78 -3.51
C VAL A 60 4.12 -6.00 -4.51
N HIS A 61 3.82 -5.00 -5.36
CA HIS A 61 2.80 -5.12 -6.40
C HIS A 61 3.17 -6.15 -7.47
N GLY A 62 4.44 -6.16 -7.91
CA GLY A 62 4.96 -7.16 -8.84
C GLY A 62 4.89 -8.57 -8.25
N LEU A 63 5.39 -8.75 -7.02
CA LEU A 63 5.36 -10.01 -6.30
C LEU A 63 3.92 -10.53 -6.11
N THR A 64 2.98 -9.65 -5.78
CA THR A 64 1.56 -10.01 -5.63
C THR A 64 1.00 -10.64 -6.88
N ARG A 65 1.24 -10.05 -8.07
CA ARG A 65 0.80 -10.61 -9.35
C ARG A 65 1.46 -11.94 -9.67
N SER A 66 2.77 -12.05 -9.46
CA SER A 66 3.51 -13.29 -9.71
C SER A 66 2.99 -14.43 -8.84
N VAL A 67 2.82 -14.20 -7.53
CA VAL A 67 2.29 -15.22 -6.61
C VAL A 67 0.86 -15.63 -6.99
N ALA A 68 0.02 -14.67 -7.39
CA ALA A 68 -1.35 -14.96 -7.83
C ALA A 68 -1.39 -15.89 -9.06
N VAL A 69 -0.49 -15.65 -10.03
CA VAL A 69 -0.41 -16.44 -11.26
C VAL A 69 0.22 -17.81 -11.00
N ASP A 70 1.32 -17.86 -10.25
CA ASP A 70 2.11 -19.08 -10.07
C ASP A 70 1.43 -20.06 -9.11
N HIS A 71 0.60 -19.59 -8.18
CA HIS A 71 0.04 -20.39 -7.08
C HIS A 71 -1.50 -20.48 -7.07
N GLY A 72 -2.21 -19.85 -7.99
CA GLY A 72 -3.60 -20.18 -8.27
C GLY A 72 -3.71 -21.61 -8.85
N PRO A 73 -4.72 -22.41 -8.53
CA PRO A 73 -5.91 -22.13 -7.71
C PRO A 73 -5.72 -22.35 -6.20
N LYS A 74 -4.50 -22.71 -5.72
CA LYS A 74 -4.26 -23.00 -4.31
C LYS A 74 -4.50 -21.80 -3.40
N VAL A 75 -3.96 -20.61 -3.79
CA VAL A 75 -4.10 -19.38 -3.01
C VAL A 75 -4.44 -18.21 -3.92
N ARG A 76 -5.19 -17.27 -3.39
CA ARG A 76 -5.34 -15.93 -3.96
C ARG A 76 -4.28 -15.01 -3.36
N CYS A 77 -3.78 -14.08 -4.14
CA CYS A 77 -2.83 -13.08 -3.66
C CYS A 77 -3.22 -11.71 -4.19
N ASN A 78 -3.52 -10.78 -3.29
CA ASN A 78 -3.89 -9.42 -3.61
C ASN A 78 -3.09 -8.42 -2.75
N ALA A 79 -3.05 -7.17 -3.15
CA ALA A 79 -2.46 -6.11 -2.36
C ALA A 79 -3.50 -5.02 -2.05
N ILE A 80 -3.47 -4.50 -0.83
CA ILE A 80 -4.14 -3.26 -0.47
C ILE A 80 -3.11 -2.14 -0.62
N CYS A 81 -3.53 -1.05 -1.26
CA CYS A 81 -2.71 0.13 -1.52
C CYS A 81 -3.32 1.33 -0.79
N PRO A 82 -2.96 1.55 0.48
CA PRO A 82 -3.45 2.67 1.26
C PRO A 82 -2.95 4.01 0.70
N GLY A 83 -3.78 5.07 0.84
CA GLY A 83 -3.35 6.46 0.81
C GLY A 83 -2.83 6.91 2.18
N TRP A 84 -3.14 8.15 2.57
CA TRP A 84 -2.79 8.68 3.88
C TRP A 84 -3.69 8.11 4.97
N ILE A 85 -3.14 7.21 5.78
CA ILE A 85 -3.81 6.58 6.93
C ILE A 85 -3.19 7.12 8.21
N MET A 86 -4.00 7.72 9.08
CA MET A 86 -3.52 8.32 10.34
C MET A 86 -3.04 7.23 11.30
N THR A 87 -1.73 7.10 11.34
CA THR A 87 -0.94 6.18 12.16
C THR A 87 0.26 6.94 12.73
N ALA A 88 1.06 6.32 13.58
CA ALA A 88 2.32 6.90 14.06
C ALA A 88 3.26 7.26 12.89
N MET A 89 3.33 6.41 11.85
CA MET A 89 4.13 6.67 10.64
C MET A 89 3.69 7.95 9.92
N ALA A 90 2.37 8.13 9.70
CA ALA A 90 1.85 9.33 9.05
C ALA A 90 2.10 10.59 9.90
N GLY A 91 1.94 10.47 11.23
CA GLY A 91 2.27 11.55 12.17
C GLY A 91 3.73 11.98 12.05
N SER A 92 4.66 11.01 12.04
CA SER A 92 6.09 11.29 11.86
C SER A 92 6.42 11.95 10.51
N ALA A 93 5.73 11.52 9.43
CA ALA A 93 5.95 12.11 8.11
C ALA A 93 5.50 13.60 8.05
N PHE A 94 4.41 13.96 8.73
CA PHE A 94 3.99 15.36 8.82
C PHE A 94 4.89 16.19 9.75
N ALA A 95 5.41 15.58 10.83
CA ALA A 95 6.23 16.27 11.81
C ALA A 95 7.58 16.78 11.28
N VAL A 96 8.06 16.23 10.14
CA VAL A 96 9.31 16.69 9.49
C VAL A 96 9.07 17.82 8.48
N ALA A 97 7.82 18.19 8.19
CA ALA A 97 7.51 19.31 7.32
C ALA A 97 7.84 20.66 8.02
N GLU A 98 8.29 21.66 7.26
CA GLU A 98 8.54 23.02 7.79
C GLU A 98 7.28 23.63 8.44
N ASP A 99 6.11 23.38 7.85
CA ASP A 99 4.80 23.71 8.41
C ASP A 99 3.91 22.46 8.37
N GLU A 100 3.83 21.78 9.51
CA GLU A 100 3.02 20.58 9.68
C GLU A 100 1.52 20.82 9.40
N THR A 101 1.00 22.00 9.79
CA THR A 101 -0.41 22.34 9.61
C THR A 101 -0.73 22.54 8.13
N ALA A 102 0.11 23.29 7.42
CA ALA A 102 -0.03 23.50 5.98
C ALA A 102 0.10 22.17 5.20
N ALA A 103 1.07 21.33 5.56
CA ALA A 103 1.28 20.02 4.95
C ALA A 103 0.06 19.10 5.13
N LYS A 104 -0.50 19.04 6.34
CA LYS A 104 -1.74 18.28 6.62
C LYS A 104 -2.93 18.81 5.84
N LYS A 105 -3.08 20.14 5.75
CA LYS A 105 -4.16 20.78 5.01
C LYS A 105 -4.06 20.48 3.51
N ASP A 106 -2.87 20.57 2.92
CA ASP A 106 -2.65 20.24 1.52
C ASP A 106 -2.92 18.76 1.24
N ALA A 107 -2.36 17.86 2.06
CA ALA A 107 -2.61 16.44 1.93
C ALA A 107 -4.11 16.11 2.05
N LEU A 108 -4.83 16.72 3.00
CA LEU A 108 -6.27 16.52 3.17
C LEU A 108 -7.07 17.01 1.96
N ALA A 109 -6.71 18.15 1.38
CA ALA A 109 -7.40 18.72 0.22
C ALA A 109 -7.36 17.81 -1.02
N ARG A 110 -6.42 16.86 -1.06
CA ARG A 110 -6.27 15.87 -2.14
C ARG A 110 -7.16 14.64 -1.96
N HIS A 111 -7.90 14.53 -0.85
CA HIS A 111 -8.78 13.39 -0.56
C HIS A 111 -10.24 13.78 -0.80
N PRO A 112 -10.88 13.36 -1.92
CA PRO A 112 -12.28 13.65 -2.21
C PRO A 112 -13.26 13.27 -1.10
N VAL A 113 -12.94 12.25 -0.28
CA VAL A 113 -13.78 11.87 0.87
C VAL A 113 -13.73 12.87 2.04
N GLY A 114 -12.87 13.91 1.98
CA GLY A 114 -12.80 14.97 2.97
C GLY A 114 -12.18 14.59 4.32
N ARG A 115 -11.52 13.44 4.41
CA ARG A 115 -10.80 12.99 5.62
C ARG A 115 -9.61 12.12 5.26
N PHE A 116 -8.67 12.01 6.18
CA PHE A 116 -7.67 10.94 6.14
C PHE A 116 -8.31 9.59 6.46
N GLY A 117 -7.69 8.52 5.96
CA GLY A 117 -8.04 7.17 6.35
C GLY A 117 -7.65 6.86 7.81
N VAL A 118 -8.30 5.87 8.36
CA VAL A 118 -7.95 5.28 9.67
C VAL A 118 -7.68 3.78 9.49
N PRO A 119 -6.96 3.12 10.41
CA PRO A 119 -6.62 1.69 10.27
C PRO A 119 -7.81 0.78 9.97
N SER A 120 -9.00 1.08 10.50
CA SER A 120 -10.22 0.31 10.22
C SER A 120 -10.68 0.38 8.77
N ASP A 121 -10.38 1.45 8.02
CA ASP A 121 -10.68 1.52 6.59
C ASP A 121 -9.88 0.43 5.83
N ILE A 122 -8.64 0.22 6.22
CA ILE A 122 -7.77 -0.81 5.64
C ILE A 122 -8.18 -2.22 6.12
N ALA A 123 -8.51 -2.37 7.40
CA ALA A 123 -8.93 -3.64 7.99
C ALA A 123 -10.21 -4.18 7.33
N ASN A 124 -11.16 -3.31 7.00
CA ASN A 124 -12.39 -3.71 6.30
C ASN A 124 -12.11 -4.28 4.91
N MET A 125 -11.19 -3.69 4.14
CA MET A 125 -10.77 -4.25 2.85
C MET A 125 -10.02 -5.59 3.05
N ALA A 126 -9.16 -5.68 4.06
CA ALA A 126 -8.46 -6.93 4.37
C ALA A 126 -9.43 -8.04 4.75
N LEU A 127 -10.46 -7.74 5.54
CA LEU A 127 -11.52 -8.69 5.91
C LEU A 127 -12.24 -9.22 4.66
N TRP A 128 -12.68 -8.33 3.77
CA TRP A 128 -13.33 -8.75 2.53
C TRP A 128 -12.42 -9.62 1.65
N LEU A 129 -11.14 -9.26 1.50
CA LEU A 129 -10.18 -10.05 0.74
C LEU A 129 -9.87 -11.40 1.38
N ALA A 130 -10.07 -11.55 2.69
CA ALA A 130 -9.92 -12.82 3.40
C ALA A 130 -11.13 -13.74 3.27
N CYS A 131 -12.32 -13.19 2.94
CA CYS A 131 -13.58 -13.93 2.89
C CYS A 131 -13.85 -14.60 1.53
N GLU A 132 -14.82 -15.51 1.51
CA GLU A 132 -15.29 -16.22 0.30
C GLU A 132 -15.94 -15.28 -0.73
N GLU A 133 -16.47 -14.12 -0.31
CA GLU A 133 -17.06 -13.13 -1.21
C GLU A 133 -16.05 -12.60 -2.23
N SER A 134 -14.75 -12.68 -1.94
CA SER A 134 -13.67 -12.28 -2.85
C SER A 134 -13.00 -13.46 -3.58
N ARG A 135 -13.63 -14.66 -3.59
CA ARG A 135 -13.02 -15.88 -4.13
C ARG A 135 -12.62 -15.83 -5.60
N PHE A 136 -13.20 -14.92 -6.39
CA PHE A 136 -12.87 -14.72 -7.81
C PHE A 136 -11.90 -13.54 -8.02
N VAL A 137 -11.26 -13.06 -6.94
CA VAL A 137 -10.38 -11.90 -6.95
C VAL A 137 -8.96 -12.32 -6.58
N THR A 138 -8.03 -12.19 -7.53
CA THR A 138 -6.59 -12.47 -7.31
C THR A 138 -5.74 -11.59 -8.23
N GLY A 139 -4.50 -11.31 -7.84
CA GLY A 139 -3.54 -10.52 -8.61
C GLY A 139 -3.82 -9.01 -8.63
N GLN A 140 -4.74 -8.51 -7.81
CA GLN A 140 -5.21 -7.13 -7.86
C GLN A 140 -4.53 -6.23 -6.81
N MET A 141 -4.40 -4.95 -7.17
CA MET A 141 -3.98 -3.86 -6.29
C MET A 141 -5.21 -3.00 -5.98
N PHE A 142 -5.70 -3.07 -4.73
CA PHE A 142 -6.88 -2.33 -4.28
C PHE A 142 -6.48 -1.02 -3.61
N THR A 143 -6.74 0.10 -4.26
CA THR A 143 -6.54 1.41 -3.63
C THR A 143 -7.62 1.65 -2.57
N VAL A 144 -7.18 2.02 -1.37
CA VAL A 144 -8.03 2.44 -0.24
C VAL A 144 -7.45 3.77 0.24
N ASP A 145 -7.77 4.82 -0.48
CA ASP A 145 -7.04 6.08 -0.44
C ASP A 145 -7.94 7.34 -0.39
N GLY A 146 -9.23 7.15 -0.19
CA GLY A 146 -10.18 8.26 -0.14
C GLY A 146 -10.31 9.05 -1.45
N GLY A 147 -9.93 8.45 -2.58
CA GLY A 147 -9.96 9.06 -3.91
C GLY A 147 -8.70 9.84 -4.26
N LEU A 148 -7.64 9.78 -3.43
CA LEU A 148 -6.38 10.49 -3.66
C LEU A 148 -5.81 10.26 -5.07
N THR A 149 -5.77 9.01 -5.52
CA THR A 149 -5.21 8.66 -6.84
C THR A 149 -6.19 8.83 -8.00
N ALA A 150 -7.47 8.98 -7.72
CA ALA A 150 -8.50 9.24 -8.73
C ALA A 150 -8.64 10.73 -9.05
N ALA A 151 -8.18 11.60 -8.15
CA ALA A 151 -8.27 13.04 -8.33
C ALA A 151 -7.29 13.53 -9.41
N SER A 152 -7.75 14.48 -10.24
CA SER A 152 -6.86 15.24 -11.13
C SER A 152 -5.82 16.02 -10.31
N PRO A 153 -4.59 16.21 -10.81
CA PRO A 153 -3.60 17.05 -10.15
C PRO A 153 -3.95 18.54 -10.14
N LEU A 154 -5.09 18.93 -10.71
CA LEU A 154 -5.55 20.32 -10.70
C LEU A 154 -5.85 20.79 -9.27
N ASN A 155 -5.36 21.98 -8.94
CA ASN A 155 -5.63 22.60 -7.64
C ASN A 155 -7.11 22.96 -7.54
N PRO A 156 -7.88 22.42 -6.55
CA PRO A 156 -9.30 22.75 -6.39
C PRO A 156 -9.58 24.25 -6.16
N SER A 157 -8.60 25.01 -5.67
CA SER A 157 -8.73 26.45 -5.46
C SER A 157 -8.75 27.29 -6.75
N LEU A 158 -8.60 26.65 -7.92
CA LEU A 158 -8.71 27.30 -9.23
C LEU A 158 -10.13 27.31 -9.77
N PHE A 159 -11.05 26.66 -9.10
CA PHE A 159 -12.48 26.59 -9.42
C PHE A 159 -13.30 26.92 -8.16
#